data_d77ae0f613f314d3f55fe09bc29876dd
#
_entry.id   d77ae0f613f314d3f55fe09bc29876dd
#
_cell.length_a   1.000
_cell.length_b   1.000
_cell.length_c   1.000
_cell.angle_alpha   90.00
_cell.angle_beta   90.00
_cell.angle_gamma   90.00
#
_symmetry.space_group_name_H-M   'P 1'
#
loop_
_entity.id
_entity.type
_entity.pdbx_description
1 polymer ?
#
loop_
_entity_poly.entity_id
_entity_poly.type
_entity_poly.pdbx_seq_one_letter_code
_entity_poly.pdbx_strand_id
1 'polypeptide(L)'
;MAGSGGFAQLVSNVSQTASWVEQPAIGIGALVGQVAPQIMAYLNPAPLPDINPLARQARVPIMMYHDILPQKQVFFDVTPKEFENHLKLIQQKGLTPISMDQLVTHLRTGAPLPPKPIVLTFDDGYKGHYDYVYPLLKKYNYPAVFAIYTAKVGKKMGRSSLTWEHLREMAKDPLITIASHSVTHKVMDGMSPRQLEVETQQSKQILESQLGIPIRYFVYPEGKFDQAAIEAVEAAGYQAALTMDDNDEQLAGQSKHLFAIGRIGQSRMEEMVDVAWEGPQSAPINFGFDFASPVRRINATINNTPFIFIAGGRPVTIHAKTRGQVPEIIAGTPVIAAVDGGFFSLEMLDSNEMLGPVYSQSHGQFIPGKRGEIPFLKERPLVLIGPSAVKFVPFDPQKHNSLEGIQAEMPEVTDAFVAAGWLVDRGQPQPL
;
A
#
# COMPACT_ATOMS: atom_id res chain seq x y z
N MET A 1 10.58 -11.28 27.82
CA MET A 1 9.21 -10.95 28.30
C MET A 1 8.76 -9.56 27.86
N ALA A 2 8.99 -9.18 26.61
CA ALA A 2 8.56 -7.87 26.06
C ALA A 2 7.47 -8.00 24.97
N GLY A 3 6.86 -9.16 24.83
CA GLY A 3 5.93 -9.41 23.72
C GLY A 3 4.43 -9.23 24.00
N SER A 4 4.01 -9.10 25.25
CA SER A 4 2.58 -9.06 25.59
C SER A 4 1.98 -7.63 25.61
N GLY A 5 2.80 -6.61 25.84
CA GLY A 5 2.33 -5.23 25.93
C GLY A 5 1.95 -4.62 24.58
N GLY A 6 2.74 -4.86 23.55
CA GLY A 6 2.48 -4.32 22.21
C GLY A 6 1.24 -4.88 21.54
N PHE A 7 0.95 -6.17 21.76
CA PHE A 7 -0.25 -6.80 21.20
C PHE A 7 -1.54 -6.35 21.90
N ALA A 8 -1.49 -6.20 23.23
CA ALA A 8 -2.61 -5.65 23.98
C ALA A 8 -2.93 -4.21 23.56
N GLN A 9 -1.91 -3.42 23.22
CA GLN A 9 -2.07 -2.06 22.73
C GLN A 9 -2.60 -2.00 21.29
N LEU A 10 -2.17 -2.94 20.43
CA LEU A 10 -2.71 -3.08 19.09
C LEU A 10 -4.22 -3.45 19.13
N VAL A 11 -4.58 -4.40 19.98
CA VAL A 11 -5.97 -4.82 20.17
C VAL A 11 -6.80 -3.70 20.83
N SER A 12 -6.23 -2.94 21.78
CA SER A 12 -6.88 -1.78 22.39
C SER A 12 -7.10 -0.65 21.38
N ASN A 13 -6.13 -0.36 20.52
CA ASN A 13 -6.27 0.66 19.48
C ASN A 13 -7.30 0.25 18.41
N VAL A 14 -7.36 -1.04 18.06
CA VAL A 14 -8.37 -1.58 17.14
C VAL A 14 -9.76 -1.55 17.79
N SER A 15 -9.87 -1.83 19.10
CA SER A 15 -11.16 -1.75 19.80
C SER A 15 -11.65 -0.32 20.05
N GLN A 16 -10.75 0.68 20.15
CA GLN A 16 -11.13 2.09 20.26
C GLN A 16 -11.59 2.70 18.93
N THR A 17 -11.12 2.18 17.80
CA THR A 17 -11.62 2.55 16.46
C THR A 17 -12.95 1.89 16.13
N ALA A 18 -13.42 0.96 16.94
CA ALA A 18 -14.60 0.12 16.72
C ALA A 18 -15.96 0.77 17.02
N SER A 19 -16.00 2.05 17.39
CA SER A 19 -17.26 2.82 17.39
C SER A 19 -17.89 3.01 15.99
N TRP A 20 -17.29 2.42 14.98
CA TRP A 20 -17.68 2.45 13.57
C TRP A 20 -18.65 1.32 13.17
N VAL A 21 -18.83 0.33 14.04
CA VAL A 21 -19.60 -0.89 13.71
C VAL A 21 -21.12 -0.72 13.88
N GLU A 22 -21.58 0.43 14.37
CA GLU A 22 -23.02 0.74 14.36
C GLU A 22 -23.55 1.18 12.98
N GLN A 23 -22.69 1.28 11.96
CA GLN A 23 -23.13 1.49 10.58
C GLN A 23 -23.01 0.20 9.76
N PRO A 24 -24.10 -0.38 9.27
CA PRO A 24 -24.11 -1.70 8.63
C PRO A 24 -23.50 -1.76 7.22
N ALA A 25 -22.64 -0.80 6.86
CA ALA A 25 -22.09 -0.67 5.50
C ALA A 25 -20.57 -0.78 5.38
N ILE A 26 -19.83 -1.02 6.46
CA ILE A 26 -18.38 -1.25 6.36
C ILE A 26 -18.15 -2.77 6.30
N GLY A 27 -18.00 -3.29 5.09
CA GLY A 27 -17.72 -4.70 4.86
C GLY A 27 -16.41 -5.17 5.52
N ILE A 28 -16.32 -6.46 5.83
CA ILE A 28 -15.13 -7.13 6.39
C ILE A 28 -13.85 -6.77 5.61
N GLY A 29 -13.94 -6.56 4.30
CA GLY A 29 -12.82 -6.13 3.46
C GLY A 29 -12.22 -4.78 3.85
N ALA A 30 -13.04 -3.80 4.24
CA ALA A 30 -12.56 -2.49 4.71
C ALA A 30 -11.87 -2.63 6.09
N LEU A 31 -12.40 -3.47 6.97
CA LEU A 31 -11.79 -3.76 8.26
C LEU A 31 -10.43 -4.47 8.08
N VAL A 32 -10.37 -5.50 7.23
CA VAL A 32 -9.13 -6.21 6.92
C VAL A 32 -8.11 -5.28 6.26
N GLY A 33 -8.53 -4.40 5.34
CA GLY A 33 -7.65 -3.41 4.71
C GLY A 33 -7.04 -2.39 5.69
N GLN A 34 -7.77 -2.05 6.76
CA GLN A 34 -7.27 -1.14 7.80
C GLN A 34 -6.36 -1.82 8.83
N VAL A 35 -6.63 -3.08 9.15
CA VAL A 35 -5.92 -3.80 10.24
C VAL A 35 -4.76 -4.65 9.70
N ALA A 36 -4.83 -5.10 8.44
CA ALA A 36 -3.81 -5.96 7.85
C ALA A 36 -2.39 -5.34 7.89
N PRO A 37 -2.18 -4.05 7.58
CA PRO A 37 -0.85 -3.44 7.67
C PRO A 37 -0.29 -3.45 9.10
N GLN A 38 -1.12 -3.18 10.10
CA GLN A 38 -0.71 -3.17 11.51
C GLN A 38 -0.39 -4.57 12.01
N ILE A 39 -1.19 -5.55 11.61
CA ILE A 39 -0.96 -6.97 11.94
C ILE A 39 0.29 -7.48 11.22
N MET A 40 0.49 -7.15 9.97
CA MET A 40 1.70 -7.53 9.22
C MET A 40 2.96 -6.90 9.82
N ALA A 41 2.90 -5.64 10.25
CA ALA A 41 4.01 -5.00 10.98
C ALA A 41 4.31 -5.72 12.30
N TYR A 42 3.29 -6.20 13.02
CA TYR A 42 3.47 -6.97 14.26
C TYR A 42 4.00 -8.38 14.00
N LEU A 43 3.57 -9.03 12.92
CA LEU A 43 4.02 -10.37 12.54
C LEU A 43 5.45 -10.39 12.00
N ASN A 44 5.89 -9.30 11.42
CA ASN A 44 7.24 -9.12 10.91
C ASN A 44 7.86 -7.85 11.51
N PRO A 45 8.28 -7.90 12.79
CA PRO A 45 8.97 -6.78 13.45
C PRO A 45 10.40 -6.66 12.87
N ALA A 46 10.49 -6.38 11.57
CA ALA A 46 11.73 -5.93 11.00
C ALA A 46 12.08 -4.55 11.59
N PRO A 47 13.35 -4.24 11.84
CA PRO A 47 13.75 -2.88 12.10
C PRO A 47 13.23 -2.02 10.96
N LEU A 48 12.86 -0.76 11.27
CA LEU A 48 12.28 0.27 10.39
C LEU A 48 12.28 -0.12 8.90
N PRO A 49 11.13 -0.13 8.22
CA PRO A 49 11.00 -0.75 6.91
C PRO A 49 12.07 -0.23 5.96
N ASP A 50 13.07 -1.07 5.74
CA ASP A 50 14.17 -0.74 4.85
C ASP A 50 13.67 -0.68 3.41
N ILE A 51 14.35 0.11 2.60
CA ILE A 51 14.04 0.21 1.18
C ILE A 51 14.51 -1.06 0.49
N ASN A 52 13.62 -1.68 -0.29
CA ASN A 52 13.89 -2.90 -1.02
C ASN A 52 15.14 -2.74 -1.90
N PRO A 53 16.07 -3.72 -1.93
CA PRO A 53 17.29 -3.65 -2.75
C PRO A 53 17.05 -3.37 -4.23
N LEU A 54 15.96 -3.82 -4.82
CA LEU A 54 15.59 -3.50 -6.20
C LEU A 54 15.19 -2.03 -6.35
N ALA A 55 14.41 -1.52 -5.39
CA ALA A 55 14.00 -0.11 -5.39
C ALA A 55 15.18 0.85 -5.19
N ARG A 56 16.25 0.40 -4.52
CA ARG A 56 17.49 1.19 -4.40
C ARG A 56 18.22 1.37 -5.73
N GLN A 57 17.96 0.54 -6.72
CA GLN A 57 18.54 0.67 -8.05
C GLN A 57 17.74 1.62 -8.95
N ALA A 58 16.45 1.78 -8.71
CA ALA A 58 15.60 2.70 -9.46
C ALA A 58 15.98 4.16 -9.17
N ARG A 59 15.80 5.01 -10.17
CA ARG A 59 16.04 6.45 -10.08
C ARG A 59 14.70 7.18 -10.22
N VAL A 60 14.02 7.35 -9.08
CA VAL A 60 12.71 7.99 -9.01
C VAL A 60 12.85 9.37 -8.36
N PRO A 61 12.84 10.46 -9.11
CA PRO A 61 12.82 11.80 -8.55
C PRO A 61 11.45 12.12 -7.96
N ILE A 62 11.45 12.72 -6.77
CA ILE A 62 10.28 13.31 -6.14
C ILE A 62 10.46 14.82 -6.16
N MET A 63 9.74 15.48 -7.05
CA MET A 63 9.87 16.93 -7.25
C MET A 63 9.07 17.69 -6.19
N MET A 64 9.73 18.61 -5.51
CA MET A 64 9.15 19.43 -4.46
C MET A 64 8.83 20.84 -4.97
N TYR A 65 7.58 21.24 -4.89
CA TYR A 65 7.08 22.58 -5.17
C TYR A 65 6.48 23.21 -3.92
N HIS A 66 6.49 24.53 -3.87
CA HIS A 66 5.75 25.32 -2.89
C HIS A 66 4.64 26.10 -3.60
N ASP A 67 4.62 27.43 -3.53
CA ASP A 67 3.52 28.20 -4.11
C ASP A 67 3.66 28.36 -5.63
N ILE A 68 2.52 28.24 -6.31
CA ILE A 68 2.39 28.57 -7.72
C ILE A 68 1.52 29.82 -7.84
N LEU A 69 2.10 30.93 -8.30
CA LEU A 69 1.43 32.23 -8.37
C LEU A 69 1.91 33.04 -9.58
N PRO A 70 1.07 33.97 -10.10
CA PRO A 70 1.38 34.71 -11.33
C PRO A 70 2.68 35.55 -11.27
N GLN A 71 3.04 36.02 -10.07
CA GLN A 71 4.25 36.79 -9.83
C GLN A 71 5.02 36.21 -8.65
N LYS A 72 6.24 35.75 -8.90
CA LYS A 72 7.11 35.20 -7.85
C LYS A 72 7.40 36.24 -6.78
N GLN A 73 7.36 35.83 -5.53
CA GLN A 73 7.67 36.62 -4.35
C GLN A 73 8.98 36.19 -3.70
N VAL A 74 9.35 34.92 -3.86
CA VAL A 74 10.59 34.32 -3.38
C VAL A 74 11.21 33.43 -4.47
N PHE A 75 12.45 33.04 -4.31
CA PHE A 75 13.22 32.30 -5.32
C PHE A 75 12.65 30.89 -5.64
N PHE A 76 11.98 30.25 -4.71
CA PHE A 76 11.40 28.94 -4.89
C PHE A 76 9.94 28.96 -5.39
N ASP A 77 9.36 30.13 -5.62
CA ASP A 77 8.05 30.24 -6.26
C ASP A 77 8.14 29.89 -7.75
N VAL A 78 7.05 29.33 -8.27
CA VAL A 78 6.90 28.97 -9.68
C VAL A 78 5.68 29.68 -10.25
N THR A 79 5.76 30.19 -11.47
CA THR A 79 4.59 30.74 -12.14
C THR A 79 3.74 29.62 -12.76
N PRO A 80 2.42 29.83 -12.97
CA PRO A 80 1.59 28.85 -13.66
C PRO A 80 2.12 28.44 -15.04
N LYS A 81 2.74 29.38 -15.76
CA LYS A 81 3.38 29.12 -17.06
C LYS A 81 4.61 28.24 -16.94
N GLU A 82 5.48 28.53 -15.98
CA GLU A 82 6.66 27.67 -15.70
C GLU A 82 6.23 26.28 -15.27
N PHE A 83 5.24 26.17 -14.38
CA PHE A 83 4.72 24.87 -13.98
C PHE A 83 4.15 24.09 -15.17
N GLU A 84 3.34 24.72 -16.02
CA GLU A 84 2.82 24.05 -17.22
C GLU A 84 3.98 23.65 -18.18
N ASN A 85 5.06 24.43 -18.26
CA ASN A 85 6.24 24.02 -19.03
C ASN A 85 6.91 22.78 -18.44
N HIS A 86 6.98 22.64 -17.10
CA HIS A 86 7.48 21.42 -16.46
C HIS A 86 6.60 20.21 -16.81
N LEU A 87 5.26 20.36 -16.82
CA LEU A 87 4.36 19.26 -17.21
C LEU A 87 4.53 18.87 -18.69
N LYS A 88 4.72 19.87 -19.57
CA LYS A 88 5.05 19.62 -21.00
C LYS A 88 6.40 18.92 -21.15
N LEU A 89 7.40 19.30 -20.37
CA LEU A 89 8.71 18.65 -20.38
C LEU A 89 8.63 17.19 -19.94
N ILE A 90 7.86 16.89 -18.88
CA ILE A 90 7.55 15.50 -18.46
C ILE A 90 6.96 14.72 -19.64
N GLN A 91 5.96 15.28 -20.30
CA GLN A 91 5.31 14.64 -21.46
C GLN A 91 6.28 14.44 -22.64
N GLN A 92 7.04 15.45 -23.00
CA GLN A 92 7.98 15.41 -24.13
C GLN A 92 9.12 14.42 -23.92
N LYS A 93 9.59 14.28 -22.69
CA LYS A 93 10.66 13.35 -22.30
C LYS A 93 10.14 11.92 -22.02
N GLY A 94 8.82 11.70 -22.09
CA GLY A 94 8.17 10.41 -21.89
C GLY A 94 8.24 9.90 -20.45
N LEU A 95 8.23 10.79 -19.46
CA LEU A 95 8.15 10.40 -18.06
C LEU A 95 6.71 10.00 -17.71
N THR A 96 6.60 9.13 -16.73
CA THR A 96 5.33 8.68 -16.17
C THR A 96 5.19 9.20 -14.74
N PRO A 97 4.38 10.23 -14.49
CA PRO A 97 4.03 10.61 -13.13
C PRO A 97 3.29 9.47 -12.43
N ILE A 98 3.75 9.10 -11.24
CA ILE A 98 3.20 8.02 -10.42
C ILE A 98 2.64 8.55 -9.10
N SER A 99 1.68 7.80 -8.53
CA SER A 99 1.12 8.13 -7.21
C SER A 99 2.11 7.81 -6.09
N MET A 100 1.88 8.41 -4.92
CA MET A 100 2.67 8.10 -3.72
C MET A 100 2.49 6.63 -3.30
N ASP A 101 1.31 6.05 -3.50
CA ASP A 101 1.04 4.64 -3.22
C ASP A 101 1.88 3.71 -4.10
N GLN A 102 2.00 4.01 -5.41
CA GLN A 102 2.86 3.25 -6.31
C GLN A 102 4.33 3.35 -5.90
N LEU A 103 4.80 4.56 -5.55
CA LEU A 103 6.17 4.75 -5.07
C LEU A 103 6.43 3.96 -3.79
N VAL A 104 5.60 4.10 -2.76
CA VAL A 104 5.80 3.43 -1.47
C VAL A 104 5.71 1.91 -1.62
N THR A 105 4.79 1.41 -2.46
CA THR A 105 4.73 -0.01 -2.80
C THR A 105 6.04 -0.48 -3.43
N HIS A 106 6.58 0.27 -4.41
CA HIS A 106 7.88 -0.03 -5.00
C HIS A 106 9.02 -0.03 -3.96
N LEU A 107 9.12 1.01 -3.16
CA LEU A 107 10.15 1.14 -2.14
C LEU A 107 10.12 0.01 -1.11
N ARG A 108 8.93 -0.47 -0.75
CA ARG A 108 8.76 -1.59 0.21
C ARG A 108 9.03 -2.94 -0.40
N THR A 109 8.55 -3.18 -1.62
CA THR A 109 8.45 -4.53 -2.18
C THR A 109 9.32 -4.75 -3.40
N GLY A 110 9.84 -3.69 -4.03
CA GLY A 110 10.49 -3.74 -5.32
C GLY A 110 9.51 -3.95 -6.49
N ALA A 111 8.19 -3.76 -6.27
CA ALA A 111 7.18 -3.87 -7.33
C ALA A 111 7.58 -3.02 -8.56
N PRO A 112 7.37 -3.49 -9.79
CA PRO A 112 7.78 -2.78 -10.99
C PRO A 112 7.09 -1.42 -11.12
N LEU A 113 7.84 -0.44 -11.62
CA LEU A 113 7.33 0.88 -11.94
C LEU A 113 7.13 1.03 -13.45
N PRO A 114 6.26 1.93 -13.89
CA PRO A 114 6.19 2.32 -15.28
C PRO A 114 7.51 3.00 -15.73
N PRO A 115 7.77 3.09 -17.04
CA PRO A 115 8.98 3.73 -17.56
C PRO A 115 9.15 5.17 -17.08
N LYS A 116 10.39 5.52 -16.72
CA LYS A 116 10.79 6.86 -16.28
C LYS A 116 9.84 7.48 -15.24
N PRO A 117 9.69 6.87 -14.05
CA PRO A 117 8.74 7.32 -13.05
C PRO A 117 9.19 8.64 -12.41
N ILE A 118 8.22 9.50 -12.08
CA ILE A 118 8.43 10.77 -11.37
C ILE A 118 7.25 11.02 -10.42
N VAL A 119 7.50 11.63 -9.26
CA VAL A 119 6.46 12.04 -8.33
C VAL A 119 6.45 13.57 -8.20
N LEU A 120 5.26 14.17 -8.17
CA LEU A 120 5.07 15.60 -7.97
C LEU A 120 4.51 15.84 -6.56
N THR A 121 5.15 16.74 -5.79
CA THR A 121 4.72 17.10 -4.44
C THR A 121 4.62 18.60 -4.26
N PHE A 122 3.64 19.06 -3.49
CA PHE A 122 3.33 20.47 -3.26
C PHE A 122 3.15 20.70 -1.75
N ASP A 123 3.96 21.57 -1.17
CA ASP A 123 3.99 21.80 0.26
C ASP A 123 3.16 23.01 0.68
N ASP A 124 2.83 23.12 1.97
CA ASP A 124 2.19 24.23 2.66
C ASP A 124 0.71 24.53 2.38
N GLY A 125 0.09 23.89 1.41
CA GLY A 125 -1.32 24.11 1.13
C GLY A 125 -1.67 25.54 0.69
N TYR A 126 -0.88 26.14 -0.17
CA TYR A 126 -1.16 27.46 -0.76
C TYR A 126 -2.40 27.45 -1.66
N LYS A 127 -3.09 28.59 -1.76
CA LYS A 127 -4.27 28.72 -2.64
C LYS A 127 -3.93 28.48 -4.12
N GLY A 128 -2.71 28.84 -4.55
CA GLY A 128 -2.22 28.56 -5.90
C GLY A 128 -2.28 27.10 -6.31
N HIS A 129 -2.25 26.18 -5.34
CA HIS A 129 -2.42 24.73 -5.61
C HIS A 129 -3.80 24.41 -6.18
N TYR A 130 -4.86 25.05 -5.69
CA TYR A 130 -6.21 24.88 -6.22
C TYR A 130 -6.42 25.70 -7.49
N ASP A 131 -6.00 26.97 -7.49
CA ASP A 131 -6.29 27.89 -8.59
C ASP A 131 -5.54 27.51 -9.89
N TYR A 132 -4.30 27.00 -9.78
CA TYR A 132 -3.42 26.78 -10.93
C TYR A 132 -2.93 25.35 -11.08
N VAL A 133 -2.51 24.70 -9.99
CA VAL A 133 -1.90 23.35 -10.05
C VAL A 133 -2.95 22.29 -10.35
N TYR A 134 -4.01 22.24 -9.57
CA TYR A 134 -5.03 21.20 -9.68
C TYR A 134 -5.69 21.13 -11.07
N PRO A 135 -6.11 22.24 -11.71
CA PRO A 135 -6.62 22.20 -13.08
C PRO A 135 -5.60 21.69 -14.10
N LEU A 136 -4.34 22.04 -13.94
CA LEU A 136 -3.27 21.56 -14.83
C LEU A 136 -3.02 20.06 -14.65
N LEU A 137 -2.95 19.57 -13.42
CA LEU A 137 -2.82 18.13 -13.15
C LEU A 137 -3.95 17.32 -13.78
N LYS A 138 -5.19 17.79 -13.68
CA LYS A 138 -6.34 17.17 -14.36
C LYS A 138 -6.19 17.19 -15.88
N LYS A 139 -5.76 18.31 -16.45
CA LYS A 139 -5.55 18.46 -17.90
C LYS A 139 -4.53 17.44 -18.42
N TYR A 140 -3.45 17.19 -17.69
CA TYR A 140 -2.40 16.25 -18.08
C TYR A 140 -2.62 14.83 -17.56
N ASN A 141 -3.64 14.61 -16.72
CA ASN A 141 -3.89 13.35 -16.03
C ASN A 141 -2.70 12.88 -15.19
N TYR A 142 -2.10 13.78 -14.42
CA TYR A 142 -0.92 13.51 -13.61
C TYR A 142 -1.26 13.45 -12.11
N PRO A 143 -0.90 12.36 -11.42
CA PRO A 143 -1.06 12.28 -9.97
C PRO A 143 -0.08 13.21 -9.24
N ALA A 144 -0.48 13.67 -8.06
CA ALA A 144 0.36 14.49 -7.21
C ALA A 144 0.02 14.37 -5.72
N VAL A 145 0.97 14.79 -4.87
CA VAL A 145 0.83 14.82 -3.41
C VAL A 145 0.76 16.28 -2.94
N PHE A 146 -0.22 16.57 -2.08
CA PHE A 146 -0.32 17.88 -1.42
C PHE A 146 -0.13 17.72 0.08
N ALA A 147 0.96 18.29 0.59
CA ALA A 147 1.30 18.28 2.01
C ALA A 147 0.67 19.49 2.70
N ILE A 148 -0.24 19.22 3.61
CA ILE A 148 -1.08 20.24 4.23
C ILE A 148 -0.73 20.37 5.71
N TYR A 149 -0.32 21.59 6.14
CA TYR A 149 -0.29 21.88 7.55
C TYR A 149 -1.61 22.52 8.02
N THR A 150 -2.23 21.88 9.01
CA THR A 150 -3.66 22.06 9.28
C THR A 150 -4.01 23.41 9.86
N ALA A 151 -3.09 24.06 10.61
CA ALA A 151 -3.33 25.37 11.22
C ALA A 151 -3.50 26.52 10.21
N LYS A 152 -3.02 26.34 8.97
CA LYS A 152 -3.08 27.35 7.89
C LYS A 152 -4.38 27.27 7.09
N VAL A 153 -5.04 26.11 7.05
CA VAL A 153 -6.20 25.88 6.18
C VAL A 153 -7.30 26.94 6.42
N GLY A 154 -7.72 27.59 5.35
CA GLY A 154 -8.73 28.65 5.37
C GLY A 154 -8.24 30.00 5.90
N LYS A 155 -6.93 30.13 6.19
CA LYS A 155 -6.37 31.38 6.73
C LYS A 155 -5.47 32.08 5.73
N LYS A 156 -5.32 33.38 5.91
CA LYS A 156 -4.31 34.18 5.20
C LYS A 156 -3.15 34.44 6.17
N MET A 157 -2.14 33.58 6.13
CA MET A 157 -0.91 33.72 6.89
C MET A 157 0.21 34.17 5.93
N GLY A 158 0.32 35.49 5.72
CA GLY A 158 1.14 36.07 4.65
C GLY A 158 0.52 35.88 3.28
N ARG A 159 0.39 34.61 2.82
CA ARG A 159 -0.25 34.22 1.57
C ARG A 159 -1.57 33.51 1.84
N SER A 160 -2.48 33.51 0.84
CA SER A 160 -3.73 32.76 0.91
C SER A 160 -3.48 31.25 0.85
N SER A 161 -4.27 30.50 1.60
CA SER A 161 -4.19 29.05 1.67
C SER A 161 -5.43 28.36 1.07
N LEU A 162 -5.34 27.07 0.85
CA LEU A 162 -6.48 26.20 0.56
C LEU A 162 -7.52 26.30 1.66
N THR A 163 -8.78 26.21 1.30
CA THR A 163 -9.89 26.04 2.26
C THR A 163 -10.23 24.56 2.42
N TRP A 164 -11.02 24.22 3.45
CA TRP A 164 -11.50 22.86 3.62
C TRP A 164 -12.41 22.40 2.46
N GLU A 165 -13.14 23.33 1.81
CA GLU A 165 -13.94 23.04 0.61
C GLU A 165 -13.04 22.62 -0.56
N HIS A 166 -11.96 23.37 -0.82
CA HIS A 166 -10.98 23.03 -1.84
C HIS A 166 -10.38 21.64 -1.58
N LEU A 167 -9.96 21.37 -0.34
CA LEU A 167 -9.38 20.09 0.03
C LEU A 167 -10.36 18.92 -0.11
N ARG A 168 -11.65 19.12 0.25
CA ARG A 168 -12.68 18.09 0.07
C ARG A 168 -12.97 17.81 -1.41
N GLU A 169 -12.88 18.79 -2.27
CA GLU A 169 -13.01 18.60 -3.71
C GLU A 169 -11.80 17.81 -4.25
N MET A 170 -10.59 18.29 -3.94
CA MET A 170 -9.34 17.64 -4.37
C MET A 170 -9.23 16.20 -3.86
N ALA A 171 -9.62 15.94 -2.63
CA ALA A 171 -9.54 14.59 -2.02
C ALA A 171 -10.47 13.55 -2.66
N LYS A 172 -11.46 13.95 -3.46
CA LYS A 172 -12.32 13.04 -4.23
C LYS A 172 -11.70 12.64 -5.57
N ASP A 173 -10.68 13.36 -6.01
CA ASP A 173 -10.02 13.09 -7.28
C ASP A 173 -8.94 12.01 -7.09
N PRO A 174 -9.00 10.89 -7.82
CA PRO A 174 -8.02 9.80 -7.69
C PRO A 174 -6.59 10.19 -8.04
N LEU A 175 -6.38 11.32 -8.73
CA LEU A 175 -5.06 11.87 -9.00
C LEU A 175 -4.41 12.50 -7.76
N ILE A 176 -5.20 12.85 -6.75
CA ILE A 176 -4.73 13.68 -5.65
C ILE A 176 -4.53 12.86 -4.38
N THR A 177 -3.33 12.89 -3.86
CA THR A 177 -2.98 12.38 -2.54
C THR A 177 -2.83 13.54 -1.57
N ILE A 178 -3.59 13.53 -0.47
CA ILE A 178 -3.38 14.48 0.63
C ILE A 178 -2.45 13.84 1.65
N ALA A 179 -1.37 14.54 1.99
CA ALA A 179 -0.42 14.19 3.04
C ALA A 179 -0.48 15.20 4.19
N SER A 180 -0.06 14.79 5.38
CA SER A 180 0.10 15.70 6.49
C SER A 180 1.44 16.45 6.42
N HIS A 181 1.40 17.74 6.69
CA HIS A 181 2.60 18.58 6.86
C HIS A 181 2.61 19.20 8.27
N SER A 182 2.24 18.40 9.27
CA SER A 182 2.06 18.76 10.67
C SER A 182 0.86 19.68 10.96
N VAL A 183 0.72 20.11 12.20
CA VAL A 183 -0.30 21.10 12.61
C VAL A 183 0.20 22.53 12.40
N THR A 184 1.42 22.83 12.87
CA THR A 184 1.91 24.22 12.99
C THR A 184 3.06 24.56 12.06
N HIS A 185 3.58 23.59 11.31
CA HIS A 185 4.74 23.75 10.43
C HIS A 185 6.03 24.11 11.19
N LYS A 186 6.19 23.67 12.42
CA LYS A 186 7.42 23.84 13.18
C LYS A 186 8.39 22.71 12.89
N VAL A 187 9.68 23.03 12.87
CA VAL A 187 10.77 22.04 12.81
C VAL A 187 10.58 21.01 13.92
N MET A 188 10.71 19.72 13.59
CA MET A 188 10.39 18.62 14.51
C MET A 188 11.62 18.06 15.25
N ASP A 189 12.83 18.54 14.92
CA ASP A 189 14.05 18.21 15.65
C ASP A 189 14.04 18.82 17.05
N GLY A 190 14.30 18.01 18.08
CA GLY A 190 14.34 18.41 19.48
C GLY A 190 12.98 18.72 20.13
N MET A 191 11.86 18.35 19.50
CA MET A 191 10.53 18.49 20.13
C MET A 191 10.32 17.49 21.26
N SER A 192 9.58 17.90 22.29
CA SER A 192 9.11 16.98 23.32
C SER A 192 8.12 15.95 22.78
N PRO A 193 7.96 14.77 23.42
CA PRO A 193 7.00 13.74 22.97
C PRO A 193 5.57 14.26 22.79
N ARG A 194 5.12 15.14 23.68
CA ARG A 194 3.79 15.75 23.58
C ARG A 194 3.65 16.69 22.38
N GLN A 195 4.71 17.43 22.04
CA GLN A 195 4.70 18.28 20.84
C GLN A 195 4.69 17.43 19.58
N LEU A 196 5.49 16.36 19.54
CA LEU A 196 5.50 15.41 18.42
C LEU A 196 4.13 14.75 18.21
N GLU A 197 3.45 14.34 19.29
CA GLU A 197 2.09 13.81 19.24
C GLU A 197 1.11 14.81 18.59
N VAL A 198 1.19 16.08 18.97
CA VAL A 198 0.37 17.15 18.38
C VAL A 198 0.66 17.28 16.88
N GLU A 199 1.92 17.39 16.51
CA GLU A 199 2.31 17.65 15.12
C GLU A 199 2.05 16.44 14.20
N THR A 200 2.06 15.21 14.72
CA THR A 200 1.85 13.98 13.95
C THR A 200 0.42 13.45 14.07
N GLN A 201 0.00 13.02 15.25
CA GLN A 201 -1.29 12.34 15.44
C GLN A 201 -2.48 13.30 15.28
N GLN A 202 -2.42 14.51 15.88
CA GLN A 202 -3.53 15.46 15.74
C GLN A 202 -3.66 15.99 14.31
N SER A 203 -2.54 16.24 13.60
CA SER A 203 -2.63 16.65 12.19
C SER A 203 -3.33 15.61 11.34
N LYS A 204 -3.01 14.33 11.54
CA LYS A 204 -3.68 13.20 10.89
C LYS A 204 -5.19 13.19 11.19
N GLN A 205 -5.55 13.23 12.48
CA GLN A 205 -6.95 13.23 12.92
C GLN A 205 -7.75 14.40 12.35
N ILE A 206 -7.16 15.60 12.32
CA ILE A 206 -7.82 16.78 11.75
C ILE A 206 -8.08 16.56 10.26
N LEU A 207 -7.08 16.12 9.48
CA LEU A 207 -7.23 15.88 8.05
C LEU A 207 -8.26 14.78 7.77
N GLU A 208 -8.15 13.65 8.46
CA GLU A 208 -9.07 12.51 8.30
C GLU A 208 -10.50 12.88 8.65
N SER A 209 -10.72 13.60 9.75
CA SER A 209 -12.06 14.06 10.15
C SER A 209 -12.68 15.07 9.20
N GLN A 210 -11.88 15.94 8.58
CA GLN A 210 -12.35 16.97 7.67
C GLN A 210 -12.60 16.46 6.24
N LEU A 211 -11.83 15.44 5.82
CA LEU A 211 -11.82 14.95 4.44
C LEU A 211 -12.54 13.61 4.27
N GLY A 212 -12.72 12.82 5.33
CA GLY A 212 -13.33 11.50 5.28
C GLY A 212 -12.49 10.44 4.54
N ILE A 213 -11.19 10.66 4.42
CA ILE A 213 -10.23 9.74 3.76
C ILE A 213 -9.06 9.44 4.70
N PRO A 214 -8.41 8.27 4.60
CA PRO A 214 -7.22 7.97 5.38
C PRO A 214 -6.02 8.81 4.92
N ILE A 215 -5.29 9.38 5.87
CA ILE A 215 -4.05 10.13 5.62
C ILE A 215 -2.86 9.22 5.91
N ARG A 216 -2.18 8.79 4.86
CA ARG A 216 -1.16 7.73 4.92
C ARG A 216 0.27 8.24 4.94
N TYR A 217 0.50 9.50 4.55
CA TYR A 217 1.83 10.06 4.35
C TYR A 217 2.05 11.31 5.16
N PHE A 218 3.29 11.48 5.61
CA PHE A 218 3.75 12.66 6.34
C PHE A 218 4.85 13.37 5.55
N VAL A 219 4.97 14.68 5.73
CA VAL A 219 6.06 15.48 5.17
C VAL A 219 6.63 16.32 6.31
N TYR A 220 7.92 16.17 6.59
CA TYR A 220 8.57 16.92 7.67
C TYR A 220 8.70 18.40 7.31
N PRO A 221 8.23 19.34 8.17
CA PRO A 221 8.46 20.76 7.97
C PRO A 221 9.95 21.08 7.86
N GLU A 222 10.32 21.83 6.83
CA GLU A 222 11.70 22.17 6.50
C GLU A 222 12.66 20.97 6.36
N GLY A 223 12.12 19.76 6.24
CA GLY A 223 12.90 18.53 6.17
C GLY A 223 13.68 18.16 7.42
N LYS A 224 13.47 18.84 8.55
CA LYS A 224 14.26 18.69 9.79
C LYS A 224 13.51 17.84 10.83
N PHE A 225 14.16 16.78 11.26
CA PHE A 225 13.62 15.80 12.19
C PHE A 225 14.75 15.04 12.90
N ASP A 226 14.46 14.47 14.04
CA ASP A 226 15.31 13.53 14.78
C ASP A 226 14.67 12.14 14.88
N GLN A 227 15.32 11.22 15.57
CA GLN A 227 14.83 9.86 15.75
C GLN A 227 13.48 9.83 16.49
N ALA A 228 13.26 10.73 17.46
CA ALA A 228 11.99 10.81 18.18
C ALA A 228 10.83 11.25 17.27
N ALA A 229 11.10 12.15 16.32
CA ALA A 229 10.13 12.55 15.32
C ALA A 229 9.77 11.40 14.37
N ILE A 230 10.74 10.59 13.95
CA ILE A 230 10.49 9.37 13.14
C ILE A 230 9.56 8.41 13.90
N GLU A 231 9.89 8.11 15.16
CA GLU A 231 9.11 7.21 16.01
C GLU A 231 7.67 7.73 16.22
N ALA A 232 7.50 9.05 16.37
CA ALA A 232 6.19 9.66 16.50
C ALA A 232 5.36 9.58 15.21
N VAL A 233 5.99 9.75 14.04
CA VAL A 233 5.33 9.59 12.72
C VAL A 233 4.92 8.14 12.51
N GLU A 234 5.78 7.18 12.84
CA GLU A 234 5.47 5.75 12.77
C GLU A 234 4.35 5.37 13.73
N ALA A 235 4.43 5.82 14.99
CA ALA A 235 3.42 5.55 16.02
C ALA A 235 2.04 6.16 15.69
N ALA A 236 2.00 7.28 14.94
CA ALA A 236 0.76 7.87 14.42
C ALA A 236 0.16 7.05 13.26
N GLY A 237 0.84 5.98 12.80
CA GLY A 237 0.34 5.08 11.77
C GLY A 237 0.44 5.65 10.36
N TYR A 238 1.40 6.53 10.09
CA TYR A 238 1.76 6.87 8.71
C TYR A 238 2.52 5.70 8.06
N GLN A 239 2.43 5.59 6.76
CA GLN A 239 3.06 4.50 5.99
C GLN A 239 4.45 4.87 5.49
N ALA A 240 4.68 6.17 5.29
CA ALA A 240 5.96 6.72 4.87
C ALA A 240 6.01 8.22 5.15
N ALA A 241 7.23 8.78 5.19
CA ALA A 241 7.42 10.21 5.34
C ALA A 241 8.46 10.75 4.35
N LEU A 242 8.18 11.96 3.83
CA LEU A 242 9.06 12.69 2.95
C LEU A 242 9.86 13.73 3.71
N THR A 243 11.11 13.90 3.30
CA THR A 243 11.99 14.94 3.81
C THR A 243 12.57 15.78 2.66
N MET A 244 13.42 16.73 2.98
CA MET A 244 14.23 17.49 2.04
C MET A 244 15.52 17.91 2.75
N ASP A 245 16.60 17.97 2.00
CA ASP A 245 17.87 18.56 2.43
C ASP A 245 18.50 19.23 1.20
N ASP A 246 18.58 20.55 1.21
CA ASP A 246 19.11 21.33 0.07
C ASP A 246 20.59 21.02 -0.22
N ASN A 247 21.31 20.42 0.73
CA ASN A 247 22.72 20.04 0.56
C ASN A 247 22.88 18.57 0.15
N ASP A 248 21.86 17.74 0.32
CA ASP A 248 21.89 16.30 0.01
C ASP A 248 20.55 15.85 -0.56
N GLU A 249 20.17 16.43 -1.70
CA GLU A 249 18.97 16.02 -2.43
C GLU A 249 19.12 14.59 -2.97
N GLN A 250 18.16 13.73 -2.66
CA GLN A 250 18.24 12.30 -2.96
C GLN A 250 17.07 11.83 -3.81
N LEU A 251 17.33 10.90 -4.73
CA LEU A 251 16.30 10.10 -5.38
C LEU A 251 15.65 9.16 -4.36
N ALA A 252 14.39 8.81 -4.56
CA ALA A 252 13.62 8.03 -3.59
C ALA A 252 14.31 6.73 -3.13
N GLY A 253 14.93 5.97 -4.05
CA GLY A 253 15.65 4.73 -3.73
C GLY A 253 16.96 4.92 -2.95
N GLN A 254 17.51 6.13 -2.93
CA GLN A 254 18.74 6.46 -2.19
C GLN A 254 18.48 6.82 -0.72
N SER A 255 17.23 7.03 -0.35
CA SER A 255 16.81 7.39 1.00
C SER A 255 17.22 6.33 2.03
N LYS A 256 17.40 6.75 3.28
CA LYS A 256 17.83 5.84 4.37
C LYS A 256 16.77 4.77 4.67
N HIS A 257 15.52 5.18 4.82
CA HIS A 257 14.36 4.32 5.11
C HIS A 257 13.06 5.03 4.70
N LEU A 258 11.93 4.33 4.78
CA LEU A 258 10.63 4.84 4.32
C LEU A 258 10.10 6.07 5.09
N PHE A 259 10.57 6.32 6.30
CA PHE A 259 10.20 7.52 7.06
C PHE A 259 11.19 8.69 6.89
N ALA A 260 12.05 8.63 5.86
CA ALA A 260 12.96 9.73 5.50
C ALA A 260 13.25 9.71 3.99
N ILE A 261 12.19 9.66 3.17
CA ILE A 261 12.32 9.63 1.71
C ILE A 261 12.71 11.04 1.23
N GLY A 262 13.87 11.15 0.58
CA GLY A 262 14.41 12.39 0.04
C GLY A 262 13.60 12.94 -1.11
N ARG A 263 13.66 14.26 -1.29
CA ARG A 263 13.03 14.98 -2.39
C ARG A 263 14.02 15.92 -3.07
N ILE A 264 13.66 16.42 -4.23
CA ILE A 264 14.49 17.29 -5.08
C ILE A 264 13.71 18.56 -5.40
N GLY A 265 14.34 19.71 -5.25
CA GLY A 265 13.74 21.00 -5.54
C GLY A 265 13.35 21.15 -7.02
N GLN A 266 12.24 21.85 -7.27
CA GLN A 266 11.69 22.05 -8.61
C GLN A 266 12.67 22.75 -9.58
N SER A 267 13.67 23.47 -9.08
CA SER A 267 14.72 24.12 -9.90
C SER A 267 15.56 23.11 -10.70
N ARG A 268 15.59 21.85 -10.27
CA ARG A 268 16.32 20.76 -10.94
C ARG A 268 15.45 19.93 -11.88
N MET A 269 14.23 20.37 -12.21
CA MET A 269 13.32 19.62 -13.07
C MET A 269 13.97 19.22 -14.41
N GLU A 270 14.68 20.12 -15.07
CA GLU A 270 15.33 19.87 -16.37
C GLU A 270 16.39 18.77 -16.27
N GLU A 271 17.10 18.67 -15.15
CA GLU A 271 18.07 17.62 -14.89
C GLU A 271 17.37 16.29 -14.59
N MET A 272 16.34 16.32 -13.75
CA MET A 272 15.67 15.11 -13.24
C MET A 272 14.89 14.35 -14.32
N VAL A 273 14.39 15.02 -15.34
CA VAL A 273 13.70 14.35 -16.46
C VAL A 273 14.63 13.44 -17.29
N ASP A 274 15.91 13.68 -17.27
CA ASP A 274 16.91 12.85 -17.95
C ASP A 274 17.49 11.76 -17.04
N VAL A 275 17.32 11.88 -15.71
CA VAL A 275 17.82 10.92 -14.71
C VAL A 275 16.80 9.81 -14.44
N ALA A 276 15.50 10.10 -14.53
CA ALA A 276 14.44 9.18 -14.16
C ALA A 276 14.54 7.83 -14.88
N TRP A 277 14.50 6.76 -14.09
CA TRP A 277 14.57 5.38 -14.56
C TRP A 277 13.89 4.44 -13.57
N GLU A 278 13.06 3.54 -14.07
CA GLU A 278 12.24 2.60 -13.30
C GLU A 278 13.04 1.50 -12.58
N GLY A 279 14.33 1.42 -12.81
CA GLY A 279 15.15 0.33 -12.28
C GLY A 279 15.13 -0.92 -13.17
N PRO A 280 15.83 -1.98 -12.75
CA PRO A 280 15.80 -3.25 -13.46
C PRO A 280 14.36 -3.76 -13.51
N GLN A 281 13.86 -4.01 -14.70
CA GLN A 281 12.62 -4.77 -14.89
C GLN A 281 12.92 -6.23 -14.57
N SER A 282 12.88 -6.58 -13.31
CA SER A 282 12.91 -8.01 -12.95
C SER A 282 11.63 -8.66 -13.46
N ALA A 283 11.75 -9.93 -13.87
CA ALA A 283 10.60 -10.82 -14.00
C ALA A 283 9.67 -10.62 -12.80
N PRO A 284 8.34 -10.74 -12.94
CA PRO A 284 7.37 -10.34 -11.93
C PRO A 284 7.84 -10.73 -10.55
N ILE A 285 8.08 -9.70 -9.69
CA ILE A 285 8.65 -9.92 -8.37
C ILE A 285 7.65 -10.78 -7.63
N ASN A 286 8.09 -11.94 -7.29
CA ASN A 286 7.48 -12.74 -6.26
C ASN A 286 7.38 -11.85 -5.02
N PHE A 287 6.20 -11.33 -4.72
CA PHE A 287 5.92 -10.64 -3.47
C PHE A 287 6.34 -11.59 -2.35
N GLY A 288 7.54 -11.36 -1.81
CA GLY A 288 8.31 -12.31 -1.05
C GLY A 288 7.51 -13.03 0.02
N PHE A 289 6.94 -14.14 -0.34
CA PHE A 289 6.57 -15.13 0.65
C PHE A 289 7.87 -15.80 1.08
N ASP A 290 8.35 -15.46 2.27
CA ASP A 290 9.47 -16.18 2.87
C ASP A 290 8.95 -17.50 3.45
N PHE A 291 8.95 -18.53 2.61
CA PHE A 291 8.57 -19.88 3.02
C PHE A 291 9.53 -20.52 4.03
N ALA A 292 10.70 -19.91 4.28
CA ALA A 292 11.66 -20.33 5.29
C ALA A 292 11.33 -19.75 6.67
N SER A 293 10.52 -18.70 6.75
CA SER A 293 10.10 -18.14 8.04
C SER A 293 9.30 -19.16 8.85
N PRO A 294 9.61 -19.32 10.14
CA PRO A 294 8.86 -20.25 11.00
C PRO A 294 7.39 -19.82 11.12
N VAL A 295 6.51 -20.80 11.12
CA VAL A 295 5.07 -20.54 11.29
C VAL A 295 4.79 -19.91 12.65
N ARG A 296 4.07 -18.80 12.67
CA ARG A 296 3.60 -18.10 13.86
C ARG A 296 2.08 -18.09 13.89
N ARG A 297 1.51 -18.35 15.05
CA ARG A 297 0.07 -18.26 15.31
C ARG A 297 -0.20 -17.17 16.31
N ILE A 298 -1.10 -16.25 15.99
CA ILE A 298 -1.55 -15.17 16.86
C ILE A 298 -3.07 -15.26 16.98
N ASN A 299 -3.58 -15.31 18.20
CA ASN A 299 -4.99 -15.20 18.50
C ASN A 299 -5.31 -13.75 18.88
N ALA A 300 -6.32 -13.17 18.25
CA ALA A 300 -6.79 -11.82 18.53
C ALA A 300 -8.32 -11.81 18.62
N THR A 301 -8.88 -10.86 19.35
CA THR A 301 -10.32 -10.60 19.35
C THR A 301 -10.53 -9.15 18.89
N ILE A 302 -11.25 -8.97 17.81
CA ILE A 302 -11.54 -7.66 17.22
C ILE A 302 -13.05 -7.50 17.17
N ASN A 303 -13.59 -6.50 17.83
CA ASN A 303 -15.05 -6.28 17.92
C ASN A 303 -15.82 -7.53 18.37
N ASN A 304 -15.37 -8.16 19.46
CA ASN A 304 -15.91 -9.43 19.98
C ASN A 304 -15.85 -10.61 19.00
N THR A 305 -15.16 -10.46 17.85
CA THR A 305 -14.95 -11.55 16.89
C THR A 305 -13.56 -12.13 17.09
N PRO A 306 -13.42 -13.44 17.36
CA PRO A 306 -12.12 -14.08 17.47
C PRO A 306 -11.47 -14.23 16.10
N PHE A 307 -10.19 -13.87 16.01
CA PHE A 307 -9.35 -14.07 14.84
C PHE A 307 -8.14 -14.92 15.18
N ILE A 308 -7.75 -15.75 14.25
CA ILE A 308 -6.49 -16.49 14.27
C ILE A 308 -5.69 -16.08 13.06
N PHE A 309 -4.53 -15.47 13.30
CA PHE A 309 -3.57 -15.14 12.25
C PHE A 309 -2.47 -16.18 12.22
N ILE A 310 -2.18 -16.70 11.03
CA ILE A 310 -1.11 -17.64 10.78
C ILE A 310 -0.22 -17.05 9.72
N ALA A 311 1.07 -16.88 10.00
CA ALA A 311 2.04 -16.32 9.10
C ALA A 311 3.31 -17.18 9.07
N GLY A 312 4.01 -17.15 7.94
CA GLY A 312 5.22 -17.95 7.71
C GLY A 312 4.90 -19.37 7.20
N GLY A 313 5.98 -20.14 6.96
CA GLY A 313 5.88 -21.49 6.44
C GLY A 313 5.49 -21.57 4.96
N ARG A 314 5.59 -22.76 4.42
CA ARG A 314 5.20 -23.08 3.05
C ARG A 314 3.79 -23.68 3.02
N PRO A 315 2.83 -23.10 2.30
CA PRO A 315 1.55 -23.71 2.11
C PRO A 315 1.67 -24.93 1.16
N VAL A 316 0.92 -25.97 1.45
CA VAL A 316 0.79 -27.18 0.62
C VAL A 316 -0.67 -27.51 0.46
N THR A 317 -1.10 -27.76 -0.76
CA THR A 317 -2.47 -28.18 -1.06
C THR A 317 -2.60 -29.68 -0.95
N ILE A 318 -3.66 -30.13 -0.26
CA ILE A 318 -3.99 -31.55 -0.11
C ILE A 318 -5.43 -31.75 -0.60
N HIS A 319 -5.65 -32.69 -1.51
CA HIS A 319 -6.98 -33.18 -1.82
C HIS A 319 -7.24 -34.46 -1.05
N ALA A 320 -8.15 -34.41 -0.08
CA ALA A 320 -8.56 -35.58 0.69
C ALA A 320 -9.43 -36.51 -0.17
N LYS A 321 -9.18 -37.83 -0.09
CA LYS A 321 -9.95 -38.82 -0.85
C LYS A 321 -11.39 -38.95 -0.37
N THR A 322 -11.63 -38.62 0.88
CA THR A 322 -12.94 -38.68 1.53
C THR A 322 -13.23 -37.35 2.22
N ARG A 323 -14.51 -37.05 2.41
CA ARG A 323 -14.92 -35.93 3.25
C ARG A 323 -14.62 -36.23 4.69
N GLY A 324 -13.86 -35.39 5.35
CA GLY A 324 -13.54 -35.43 6.77
C GLY A 324 -13.42 -34.01 7.31
N GLN A 325 -13.47 -33.89 8.62
CA GLN A 325 -13.13 -32.61 9.24
C GLN A 325 -11.63 -32.32 9.09
N VAL A 326 -11.26 -31.06 8.92
CA VAL A 326 -9.87 -30.65 8.77
C VAL A 326 -8.94 -31.27 9.83
N PRO A 327 -9.29 -31.31 11.15
CA PRO A 327 -8.48 -31.97 12.16
C PRO A 327 -8.26 -33.46 11.93
N GLU A 328 -9.25 -34.17 11.37
CA GLU A 328 -9.15 -35.59 11.06
C GLU A 328 -8.20 -35.87 9.91
N ILE A 329 -8.25 -35.00 8.89
CA ILE A 329 -7.39 -35.08 7.68
C ILE A 329 -5.92 -34.88 8.01
N ILE A 330 -5.60 -33.96 8.94
CA ILE A 330 -4.22 -33.63 9.31
C ILE A 330 -3.69 -34.41 10.53
N ALA A 331 -4.54 -35.26 11.14
CA ALA A 331 -4.15 -36.05 12.31
C ALA A 331 -2.89 -36.88 12.01
N GLY A 332 -1.90 -36.86 12.91
CA GLY A 332 -0.63 -37.58 12.77
C GLY A 332 0.33 -37.01 11.72
N THR A 333 0.05 -35.85 11.13
CA THR A 333 0.95 -35.13 10.22
C THR A 333 1.72 -34.03 10.94
N PRO A 334 2.87 -33.54 10.41
CA PRO A 334 3.59 -32.40 10.96
C PRO A 334 2.95 -31.03 10.58
N VAL A 335 1.71 -31.01 10.08
CA VAL A 335 1.00 -29.80 9.69
C VAL A 335 0.69 -28.97 10.92
N ILE A 336 1.10 -27.69 10.91
CA ILE A 336 0.92 -26.74 12.02
C ILE A 336 -0.45 -26.05 11.94
N ALA A 337 -0.94 -25.84 10.71
CA ALA A 337 -2.22 -25.20 10.43
C ALA A 337 -2.81 -25.72 9.14
N ALA A 338 -4.11 -25.83 9.07
CA ALA A 338 -4.84 -26.17 7.86
C ALA A 338 -6.17 -25.44 7.79
N VAL A 339 -6.63 -25.20 6.58
CA VAL A 339 -7.91 -24.57 6.27
C VAL A 339 -8.53 -25.28 5.08
N ASP A 340 -9.86 -25.38 5.06
CA ASP A 340 -10.59 -25.78 3.87
C ASP A 340 -10.48 -24.67 2.81
N GLY A 341 -9.91 -25.00 1.68
CA GLY A 341 -9.53 -24.00 0.65
C GLY A 341 -10.27 -24.12 -0.67
N GLY A 342 -11.07 -25.15 -0.88
CA GLY A 342 -11.70 -25.43 -2.16
C GLY A 342 -13.22 -25.58 -2.11
N PHE A 343 -13.86 -25.47 -3.27
CA PHE A 343 -15.28 -25.75 -3.42
C PHE A 343 -15.50 -27.18 -3.89
N PHE A 344 -16.44 -27.86 -3.29
CA PHE A 344 -16.89 -29.19 -3.69
C PHE A 344 -18.33 -29.14 -4.23
N SER A 345 -18.67 -30.10 -5.06
CA SER A 345 -20.00 -30.23 -5.65
C SER A 345 -21.05 -30.58 -4.59
N LEU A 346 -22.16 -29.82 -4.57
CA LEU A 346 -23.31 -30.14 -3.73
C LEU A 346 -24.20 -31.23 -4.33
N GLU A 347 -24.08 -31.52 -5.63
CA GLU A 347 -24.85 -32.59 -6.26
C GLU A 347 -24.30 -33.97 -5.94
N MET A 348 -23.01 -34.04 -5.56
CA MET A 348 -22.31 -35.30 -5.27
C MET A 348 -21.86 -35.33 -3.81
N LEU A 349 -22.80 -35.26 -2.89
CA LEU A 349 -22.52 -35.16 -1.44
C LEU A 349 -21.73 -36.35 -0.87
N ASP A 350 -21.82 -37.51 -1.50
CA ASP A 350 -21.10 -38.71 -1.08
C ASP A 350 -19.69 -38.84 -1.62
N SER A 351 -19.30 -37.93 -2.54
CA SER A 351 -17.96 -37.85 -3.11
C SER A 351 -17.27 -36.57 -2.70
N ASN A 352 -15.94 -36.51 -2.85
CA ASN A 352 -15.15 -35.29 -2.68
C ASN A 352 -14.80 -34.65 -4.05
N GLU A 353 -15.82 -34.57 -4.91
CA GLU A 353 -15.66 -34.01 -6.25
C GLU A 353 -15.53 -32.48 -6.17
N MET A 354 -14.44 -31.96 -6.73
CA MET A 354 -14.13 -30.54 -6.68
C MET A 354 -14.84 -29.75 -7.79
N LEU A 355 -15.36 -28.56 -7.45
CA LEU A 355 -15.91 -27.61 -8.43
C LEU A 355 -14.83 -27.02 -9.32
N GLY A 356 -13.73 -26.58 -8.74
CA GLY A 356 -12.57 -26.03 -9.43
C GLY A 356 -11.39 -27.01 -9.49
N PRO A 357 -10.41 -26.75 -10.36
CA PRO A 357 -9.20 -27.55 -10.43
C PRO A 357 -8.41 -27.46 -9.12
N VAL A 358 -7.76 -28.57 -8.75
CA VAL A 358 -6.82 -28.66 -7.64
C VAL A 358 -5.52 -29.29 -8.17
N TYR A 359 -4.40 -28.68 -7.87
CA TYR A 359 -3.09 -29.23 -8.17
C TYR A 359 -2.25 -29.34 -6.90
N SER A 360 -1.60 -30.46 -6.72
CA SER A 360 -0.64 -30.72 -5.64
C SER A 360 0.54 -31.53 -6.19
N GLN A 361 1.69 -30.90 -6.35
CA GLN A 361 2.90 -31.57 -6.81
C GLN A 361 3.38 -32.61 -5.80
N SER A 362 3.29 -32.31 -4.50
CA SER A 362 3.74 -33.22 -3.44
C SER A 362 2.97 -34.55 -3.42
N HIS A 363 1.75 -34.57 -3.96
CA HIS A 363 0.91 -35.74 -4.10
C HIS A 363 0.84 -36.27 -5.52
N GLY A 364 1.53 -35.62 -6.48
CA GLY A 364 1.52 -35.99 -7.90
C GLY A 364 0.13 -35.91 -8.53
N GLN A 365 -0.76 -35.05 -8.01
CA GLN A 365 -2.17 -35.03 -8.40
C GLN A 365 -2.55 -33.70 -9.08
N PHE A 366 -3.14 -33.80 -10.24
CA PHE A 366 -3.98 -32.76 -10.83
C PHE A 366 -5.41 -33.29 -10.95
N ILE A 367 -6.36 -32.57 -10.37
CA ILE A 367 -7.79 -32.90 -10.38
C ILE A 367 -8.47 -31.77 -11.12
N PRO A 368 -9.05 -32.01 -12.31
CA PRO A 368 -9.83 -31.01 -13.03
C PRO A 368 -11.12 -30.70 -12.27
N GLY A 369 -11.62 -29.49 -12.41
CA GLY A 369 -12.92 -29.11 -11.88
C GLY A 369 -14.08 -29.75 -12.65
N LYS A 370 -15.22 -29.87 -12.01
CA LYS A 370 -16.43 -30.49 -12.57
C LYS A 370 -17.00 -29.66 -13.75
N ARG A 371 -17.05 -30.23 -14.92
CA ARG A 371 -17.39 -29.51 -16.17
C ARG A 371 -18.72 -28.74 -16.15
N GLY A 372 -19.75 -29.27 -15.48
CA GLY A 372 -21.06 -28.62 -15.38
C GLY A 372 -21.10 -27.42 -14.45
N GLU A 373 -20.26 -27.38 -13.40
CA GLU A 373 -20.30 -26.40 -12.31
C GLU A 373 -19.13 -25.41 -12.37
N ILE A 374 -18.04 -25.76 -13.05
CA ILE A 374 -16.82 -24.94 -13.17
C ILE A 374 -17.07 -23.51 -13.70
N PRO A 375 -18.06 -23.25 -14.58
CA PRO A 375 -18.35 -21.90 -15.04
C PRO A 375 -18.76 -20.94 -13.92
N PHE A 376 -19.31 -21.43 -12.80
CA PHE A 376 -19.67 -20.60 -11.64
C PHE A 376 -18.46 -20.03 -10.89
N LEU A 377 -17.25 -20.53 -11.19
CA LEU A 377 -16.01 -20.07 -10.59
C LEU A 377 -15.28 -19.02 -11.46
N LYS A 378 -15.82 -18.67 -12.64
CA LYS A 378 -15.21 -17.68 -13.51
C LYS A 378 -14.89 -16.38 -12.76
N GLU A 379 -13.71 -15.80 -13.03
CA GLU A 379 -13.19 -14.57 -12.41
C GLU A 379 -12.87 -14.69 -10.90
N ARG A 380 -13.12 -15.83 -10.24
CA ARG A 380 -12.68 -16.05 -8.86
C ARG A 380 -11.15 -16.17 -8.80
N PRO A 381 -10.52 -15.92 -7.63
CA PRO A 381 -9.07 -16.05 -7.51
C PRO A 381 -8.63 -17.50 -7.72
N LEU A 382 -7.84 -17.73 -8.76
CA LEU A 382 -7.00 -18.93 -8.85
C LEU A 382 -5.71 -18.65 -8.10
N VAL A 383 -5.47 -19.40 -7.04
CA VAL A 383 -4.27 -19.32 -6.20
C VAL A 383 -3.24 -20.27 -6.77
N LEU A 384 -2.08 -19.76 -7.13
CA LEU A 384 -0.93 -20.52 -7.63
C LEU A 384 0.22 -20.39 -6.64
N ILE A 385 0.73 -21.50 -6.16
CA ILE A 385 1.83 -21.56 -5.21
C ILE A 385 3.01 -22.21 -5.90
N GLY A 386 4.15 -21.55 -5.90
CA GLY A 386 5.43 -22.06 -6.40
C GLY A 386 6.45 -22.25 -5.29
N PRO A 387 7.71 -22.59 -5.62
CA PRO A 387 8.77 -22.80 -4.63
C PRO A 387 9.10 -21.58 -3.78
N SER A 388 8.90 -20.37 -4.32
CA SER A 388 9.29 -19.10 -3.70
C SER A 388 8.25 -18.00 -3.84
N ALA A 389 7.06 -18.29 -4.42
CA ALA A 389 6.06 -17.29 -4.72
C ALA A 389 4.63 -17.84 -4.66
N VAL A 390 3.69 -16.92 -4.44
CA VAL A 390 2.26 -17.15 -4.65
C VAL A 390 1.76 -16.11 -5.66
N LYS A 391 0.99 -16.56 -6.65
CA LYS A 391 0.35 -15.70 -7.65
C LYS A 391 -1.16 -15.87 -7.57
N PHE A 392 -1.89 -14.79 -7.72
CA PHE A 392 -3.34 -14.79 -7.79
C PHE A 392 -3.74 -14.28 -9.18
N VAL A 393 -4.55 -15.06 -9.89
CA VAL A 393 -5.06 -14.67 -11.21
C VAL A 393 -6.57 -14.90 -11.28
N PRO A 394 -7.33 -14.13 -12.07
CA PRO A 394 -8.73 -14.42 -12.33
C PRO A 394 -8.86 -15.80 -13.00
N PHE A 395 -9.71 -16.65 -12.43
CA PHE A 395 -9.92 -17.99 -12.96
C PHE A 395 -10.69 -17.95 -14.30
N ASP A 396 -10.14 -18.58 -15.31
CA ASP A 396 -10.79 -18.84 -16.59
C ASP A 396 -11.06 -20.35 -16.73
N PRO A 397 -12.34 -20.79 -16.74
CA PRO A 397 -12.70 -22.20 -16.85
C PRO A 397 -12.18 -22.89 -18.11
N GLN A 398 -11.98 -22.16 -19.21
CA GLN A 398 -11.50 -22.73 -20.46
C GLN A 398 -9.99 -22.94 -20.45
N LYS A 399 -9.26 -22.04 -19.80
CA LYS A 399 -7.79 -22.07 -19.74
C LYS A 399 -7.28 -22.90 -18.57
N HIS A 400 -7.82 -22.67 -17.38
CA HIS A 400 -7.22 -23.13 -16.13
C HIS A 400 -7.77 -24.49 -15.64
N ASN A 401 -8.66 -25.14 -16.40
CA ASN A 401 -9.13 -26.50 -16.06
C ASN A 401 -8.21 -27.60 -16.64
N SER A 402 -6.95 -27.26 -16.88
CA SER A 402 -5.89 -28.17 -17.26
C SER A 402 -4.57 -27.80 -16.57
N LEU A 403 -3.70 -28.78 -16.39
CA LEU A 403 -2.40 -28.54 -15.79
C LEU A 403 -1.54 -27.61 -16.67
N GLU A 404 -1.60 -27.77 -17.98
CA GLU A 404 -0.90 -26.90 -18.93
C GLU A 404 -1.35 -25.45 -18.82
N GLY A 405 -2.65 -25.20 -18.68
CA GLY A 405 -3.20 -23.85 -18.51
C GLY A 405 -2.78 -23.21 -17.19
N ILE A 406 -2.68 -23.98 -16.11
CA ILE A 406 -2.17 -23.54 -14.81
C ILE A 406 -0.66 -23.26 -14.90
N GLN A 407 0.12 -24.14 -15.51
CA GLN A 407 1.56 -23.99 -15.70
C GLN A 407 1.90 -22.82 -16.66
N ALA A 408 1.02 -22.48 -17.59
CA ALA A 408 1.19 -21.29 -18.43
C ALA A 408 1.15 -19.98 -17.63
N GLU A 409 0.44 -19.97 -16.48
CA GLU A 409 0.43 -18.81 -15.57
C GLU A 409 1.65 -18.77 -14.65
N MET A 410 2.12 -19.93 -14.20
CA MET A 410 3.27 -20.10 -13.31
C MET A 410 3.96 -21.44 -13.65
N PRO A 411 5.03 -21.44 -14.45
CA PRO A 411 5.71 -22.67 -14.87
C PRO A 411 6.21 -23.55 -13.71
N GLU A 412 6.65 -22.92 -12.62
CA GLU A 412 7.15 -23.59 -11.41
C GLU A 412 6.07 -23.86 -10.35
N VAL A 413 4.80 -23.80 -10.73
CA VAL A 413 3.68 -24.04 -9.79
C VAL A 413 3.81 -25.42 -9.13
N THR A 414 3.67 -25.45 -7.82
CA THR A 414 3.67 -26.69 -7.02
C THR A 414 2.28 -27.03 -6.48
N ASP A 415 1.44 -26.02 -6.30
CA ASP A 415 0.11 -26.16 -5.77
C ASP A 415 -0.83 -25.12 -6.40
N ALA A 416 -2.09 -25.51 -6.64
CA ALA A 416 -3.11 -24.59 -7.14
C ALA A 416 -4.51 -24.99 -6.69
N PHE A 417 -5.35 -23.98 -6.47
CA PHE A 417 -6.79 -24.14 -6.20
C PHE A 417 -7.55 -22.85 -6.49
N VAL A 418 -8.87 -22.93 -6.64
CA VAL A 418 -9.73 -21.76 -6.81
C VAL A 418 -10.34 -21.37 -5.47
N ALA A 419 -10.12 -20.14 -5.03
CA ALA A 419 -10.63 -19.59 -3.77
C ALA A 419 -12.02 -18.94 -3.94
N ALA A 420 -12.65 -18.57 -2.80
CA ALA A 420 -14.03 -18.11 -2.77
C ALA A 420 -14.27 -16.78 -3.48
N GLY A 421 -13.48 -15.78 -3.20
CA GLY A 421 -13.66 -14.43 -3.77
C GLY A 421 -12.48 -13.52 -3.48
N TRP A 422 -12.45 -12.41 -4.18
CA TRP A 422 -11.50 -11.35 -3.94
C TRP A 422 -11.98 -10.53 -2.74
N LEU A 423 -11.22 -10.52 -1.66
CA LEU A 423 -11.42 -9.57 -0.56
C LEU A 423 -10.75 -8.23 -0.88
N VAL A 424 -9.62 -8.31 -1.57
CA VAL A 424 -8.87 -7.17 -2.07
C VAL A 424 -8.41 -7.48 -3.49
N ASP A 425 -8.74 -6.64 -4.45
CA ASP A 425 -8.22 -6.69 -5.81
C ASP A 425 -7.46 -5.40 -6.11
N ARG A 426 -6.21 -5.52 -6.57
CA ARG A 426 -5.31 -4.40 -6.89
C ARG A 426 -5.24 -3.35 -5.78
N GLY A 427 -5.19 -3.80 -4.52
CA GLY A 427 -5.14 -2.93 -3.36
C GLY A 427 -6.48 -2.28 -2.96
N GLN A 428 -7.58 -2.60 -3.65
CA GLN A 428 -8.92 -2.10 -3.33
C GLN A 428 -9.76 -3.19 -2.67
N PRO A 429 -10.41 -2.90 -1.51
CA PRO A 429 -11.39 -3.79 -0.92
C PRO A 429 -12.52 -4.10 -1.91
N GLN A 430 -12.92 -5.36 -1.98
CA GLN A 430 -14.04 -5.78 -2.82
C GLN A 430 -15.30 -5.97 -1.98
N PRO A 431 -16.49 -5.65 -2.51
CA PRO A 431 -17.75 -5.97 -1.84
C PRO A 431 -17.90 -7.50 -1.74
N LEU A 432 -18.34 -7.98 -0.59
CA LEU A 432 -18.63 -9.39 -0.35
C LEU A 432 -20.01 -9.76 -0.91
#